data_fabcff5ec7cb0f05652ab8335f4bfa7f
#
_entry.id   fabcff5ec7cb0f05652ab8335f4bfa7f
#
_cell.length_a   1.000
_cell.length_b   1.000
_cell.length_c   1.000
_cell.angle_alpha   90.00
_cell.angle_beta   90.00
_cell.angle_gamma   90.00
#
_symmetry.space_group_name_H-M   'P 1'
#
loop_
_entity.id
_entity.type
_entity.pdbx_description
1 polymer ?
#
loop_
_entity_poly.entity_id
_entity_poly.type
_entity_poly.pdbx_seq_one_letter_code
_entity_poly.pdbx_strand_id
1 'polypeptide(L)'
;FSRKAKERSSAGVKTAKRLSRGTKKVISLILTGGGAMLLLLAVIIPLCAAAAVFGSGDDGEITSDDVLVAIAQSQLGNEGGEIYWRWYGFDSHVDWCAIFVSWCADQAGMLETDSLPKYAVCDEGIRWFIKKGKWYNRKIEPKPGMIIFFDWDDDGVSEHTGIVEKYEDGLIYTIEGNSHDVCRRKWYAVGDKCIMGYGCAIKTKPNNL
;
A
#
# COMPACT_ATOMS: atom_id res chain seq x y z
N PHE A 1 0.08 -14.96 46.04
CA PHE A 1 1.01 -15.03 44.88
C PHE A 1 0.44 -15.83 43.68
N SER A 2 -0.70 -16.54 43.85
CA SER A 2 -1.18 -17.51 42.83
C SER A 2 -2.20 -16.95 41.81
N ARG A 3 -2.82 -15.80 42.04
CA ARG A 3 -3.89 -15.27 41.13
C ARG A 3 -3.39 -14.54 39.89
N LYS A 4 -2.29 -13.80 40.00
CA LYS A 4 -1.71 -13.03 38.86
C LYS A 4 -1.04 -13.91 37.78
N ALA A 5 -0.52 -15.06 38.15
CA ALA A 5 0.08 -15.99 37.19
C ALA A 5 -0.97 -16.70 36.31
N LYS A 6 -2.18 -16.94 36.85
CA LYS A 6 -3.28 -17.62 36.15
C LYS A 6 -3.95 -16.71 35.09
N GLU A 7 -4.00 -15.39 35.34
CA GLU A 7 -4.54 -14.42 34.37
C GLU A 7 -3.62 -14.17 33.17
N ARG A 8 -2.28 -14.16 33.40
CA ARG A 8 -1.31 -14.05 32.30
C ARG A 8 -1.31 -15.29 31.39
N SER A 9 -1.50 -16.47 31.93
CA SER A 9 -1.61 -17.69 31.13
C SER A 9 -2.87 -17.74 30.30
N SER A 10 -4.00 -17.24 30.81
CA SER A 10 -5.27 -17.22 30.05
C SER A 10 -5.31 -16.18 28.93
N ALA A 11 -4.60 -15.06 29.06
CA ALA A 11 -4.49 -14.05 28.02
C ALA A 11 -3.63 -14.55 26.84
N GLY A 12 -2.49 -15.17 27.10
CA GLY A 12 -1.62 -15.75 26.08
C GLY A 12 -2.30 -16.86 25.26
N VAL A 13 -3.06 -17.72 25.93
CA VAL A 13 -3.82 -18.81 25.26
C VAL A 13 -4.97 -18.27 24.39
N LYS A 14 -5.62 -17.17 24.78
CA LYS A 14 -6.68 -16.54 23.96
C LYS A 14 -6.11 -15.87 22.71
N THR A 15 -4.95 -15.25 22.79
CA THR A 15 -4.26 -14.62 21.65
C THR A 15 -3.77 -15.68 20.66
N ALA A 16 -3.18 -16.76 21.12
CA ALA A 16 -2.74 -17.88 20.26
C ALA A 16 -3.93 -18.61 19.59
N LYS A 17 -5.08 -18.77 20.27
CA LYS A 17 -6.31 -19.33 19.66
C LYS A 17 -6.93 -18.41 18.60
N ARG A 18 -6.77 -17.09 18.71
CA ARG A 18 -7.30 -16.14 17.75
C ARG A 18 -6.45 -16.13 16.47
N LEU A 19 -5.12 -16.23 16.59
CA LEU A 19 -4.20 -16.37 15.44
C LEU A 19 -4.45 -17.68 14.67
N SER A 20 -4.68 -18.80 15.39
CA SER A 20 -4.96 -20.12 14.80
C SER A 20 -6.29 -20.16 14.01
N ARG A 21 -7.28 -19.34 14.34
CA ARG A 21 -8.56 -19.28 13.59
C ARG A 21 -8.44 -18.47 12.30
N GLY A 22 -7.63 -17.41 12.25
CA GLY A 22 -7.34 -16.66 11.04
C GLY A 22 -6.59 -17.49 10.01
N THR A 23 -5.52 -18.13 10.42
CA THR A 23 -4.70 -19.00 9.56
C THR A 23 -5.46 -20.21 9.01
N LYS A 24 -6.38 -20.81 9.79
CA LYS A 24 -7.22 -21.91 9.29
C LYS A 24 -8.25 -21.46 8.23
N LYS A 25 -8.78 -20.25 8.30
CA LYS A 25 -9.67 -19.69 7.27
C LYS A 25 -8.92 -19.39 5.97
N VAL A 26 -7.73 -18.85 6.05
CA VAL A 26 -6.88 -18.58 4.88
C VAL A 26 -6.50 -19.89 4.17
N ILE A 27 -6.09 -20.92 4.91
CA ILE A 27 -5.74 -22.24 4.35
C ILE A 27 -6.97 -22.94 3.73
N SER A 28 -8.17 -22.75 4.30
CA SER A 28 -9.40 -23.36 3.74
C SER A 28 -9.86 -22.67 2.44
N LEU A 29 -9.62 -21.37 2.28
CA LEU A 29 -9.94 -20.65 1.04
C LEU A 29 -9.00 -21.08 -0.12
N ILE A 30 -7.78 -21.47 0.23
CA ILE A 30 -6.74 -21.91 -0.71
C ILE A 30 -7.10 -23.23 -1.42
N LEU A 31 -7.91 -24.09 -0.80
CA LEU A 31 -8.20 -25.44 -1.33
C LEU A 31 -9.46 -25.53 -2.22
N THR A 32 -10.26 -24.44 -2.36
CA THR A 32 -11.56 -24.51 -3.07
C THR A 32 -11.71 -23.61 -4.30
N GLY A 33 -10.72 -22.76 -4.62
CA GLY A 33 -10.78 -21.82 -5.76
C GLY A 33 -9.74 -22.11 -6.83
N GLY A 34 -10.20 -22.51 -8.02
CA GLY A 34 -9.33 -22.88 -9.13
C GLY A 34 -8.60 -21.71 -9.79
N GLY A 35 -7.42 -21.98 -10.29
CA GLY A 35 -6.74 -21.23 -11.37
C GLY A 35 -6.10 -19.87 -11.06
N ALA A 36 -6.80 -18.93 -10.46
CA ALA A 36 -6.28 -17.58 -10.13
C ALA A 36 -5.28 -17.58 -8.95
N MET A 37 -5.21 -18.68 -8.22
CA MET A 37 -4.45 -18.85 -6.99
C MET A 37 -2.97 -19.17 -7.18
N LEU A 38 -2.56 -19.64 -8.36
CA LEU A 38 -1.14 -19.94 -8.63
C LEU A 38 -0.28 -18.69 -8.70
N LEU A 39 -0.86 -17.54 -9.08
CA LEU A 39 -0.15 -16.25 -9.10
C LEU A 39 0.03 -15.64 -7.70
N LEU A 40 -0.95 -15.82 -6.79
CA LEU A 40 -0.84 -15.38 -5.39
C LEU A 40 0.22 -16.17 -4.61
N LEU A 41 0.35 -17.48 -4.87
CA LEU A 41 1.41 -18.30 -4.26
C LEU A 41 2.81 -17.90 -4.74
N ALA A 42 2.94 -17.44 -6.01
CA ALA A 42 4.22 -16.97 -6.54
C ALA A 42 4.70 -15.64 -5.91
N VAL A 43 3.79 -14.83 -5.36
CA VAL A 43 4.11 -13.56 -4.69
C VAL A 43 4.33 -13.76 -3.17
N ILE A 44 3.56 -14.64 -2.54
CA ILE A 44 3.66 -14.88 -1.09
C ILE A 44 4.88 -15.73 -0.73
N ILE A 45 5.25 -16.72 -1.56
CA ILE A 45 6.43 -17.57 -1.29
C ILE A 45 7.75 -16.80 -1.36
N PRO A 46 8.00 -15.87 -2.31
CA PRO A 46 9.18 -15.02 -2.29
C PRO A 46 9.20 -14.04 -1.12
N LEU A 47 8.04 -13.53 -0.67
CA LEU A 47 7.96 -12.62 0.46
C LEU A 47 8.31 -13.32 1.78
N CYS A 48 7.85 -14.55 1.98
CA CYS A 48 8.25 -15.37 3.14
C CYS A 48 9.72 -15.82 3.07
N ALA A 49 10.26 -16.07 1.87
CA ALA A 49 11.67 -16.42 1.68
C ALA A 49 12.59 -15.20 1.85
N ALA A 50 12.14 -13.99 1.46
CA ALA A 50 12.88 -12.75 1.69
C ALA A 50 13.00 -12.44 3.20
N ALA A 51 11.98 -12.71 4.00
CA ALA A 51 12.04 -12.57 5.45
C ALA A 51 13.07 -13.50 6.12
N ALA A 52 13.42 -14.62 5.47
CA ALA A 52 14.42 -15.57 5.98
C ALA A 52 15.88 -15.20 5.64
N VAL A 53 16.11 -14.29 4.67
CA VAL A 53 17.46 -13.88 4.23
C VAL A 53 17.93 -12.59 4.90
N PHE A 54 17.03 -11.78 5.50
CA PHE A 54 17.39 -10.56 6.25
C PHE A 54 17.58 -10.83 7.74
N GLY A 55 18.27 -11.90 8.08
CA GLY A 55 18.70 -12.20 9.45
C GLY A 55 20.08 -11.61 9.71
N SER A 56 20.14 -10.36 10.18
CA SER A 56 21.03 -9.84 11.22
C SER A 56 21.18 -8.32 11.14
N GLY A 57 20.49 -7.63 12.06
CA GLY A 57 20.80 -6.24 12.38
C GLY A 57 19.66 -5.25 12.14
N ASP A 58 18.80 -5.18 13.06
CA ASP A 58 17.68 -4.34 13.39
C ASP A 58 16.35 -5.10 13.25
N ASP A 59 15.75 -5.45 14.40
CA ASP A 59 14.44 -6.11 14.50
C ASP A 59 13.30 -5.13 14.15
N GLY A 60 13.39 -4.48 12.96
CA GLY A 60 12.35 -3.64 12.41
C GLY A 60 11.10 -4.48 12.08
N GLU A 61 10.01 -4.25 12.80
CA GLU A 61 8.72 -4.85 12.48
C GLU A 61 8.31 -4.46 11.06
N ILE A 62 8.03 -5.45 10.18
CA ILE A 62 7.52 -5.20 8.82
C ILE A 62 6.18 -4.47 8.93
N THR A 63 6.11 -3.28 8.39
CA THR A 63 4.91 -2.43 8.44
C THR A 63 3.98 -2.72 7.26
N SER A 64 2.72 -2.26 7.36
CA SER A 64 1.78 -2.31 6.23
C SER A 64 2.27 -1.46 5.03
N ASP A 65 3.03 -0.41 5.30
CA ASP A 65 3.61 0.46 4.28
C ASP A 65 4.72 -0.26 3.50
N ASP A 66 5.55 -1.08 4.16
CA ASP A 66 6.55 -1.93 3.51
C ASP A 66 5.90 -2.98 2.61
N VAL A 67 4.79 -3.58 3.07
CA VAL A 67 4.00 -4.55 2.30
C VAL A 67 3.39 -3.88 1.07
N LEU A 68 2.83 -2.67 1.21
CA LEU A 68 2.27 -1.89 0.10
C LEU A 68 3.32 -1.61 -0.98
N VAL A 69 4.51 -1.16 -0.58
CA VAL A 69 5.63 -0.90 -1.50
C VAL A 69 6.07 -2.18 -2.21
N ALA A 70 6.23 -3.29 -1.49
CA ALA A 70 6.62 -4.57 -2.07
C ALA A 70 5.59 -5.08 -3.10
N ILE A 71 4.29 -4.92 -2.82
CA ILE A 71 3.21 -5.25 -3.76
C ILE A 71 3.32 -4.38 -5.01
N ALA A 72 3.48 -3.07 -4.87
CA ALA A 72 3.64 -2.16 -6.00
C ALA A 72 4.86 -2.51 -6.85
N GLN A 73 6.00 -2.82 -6.22
CA GLN A 73 7.23 -3.25 -6.91
C GLN A 73 7.01 -4.51 -7.75
N SER A 74 6.23 -5.47 -7.26
CA SER A 74 5.93 -6.70 -7.96
C SER A 74 5.11 -6.49 -9.24
N GLN A 75 4.50 -5.31 -9.42
CA GLN A 75 3.67 -4.96 -10.57
C GLN A 75 4.43 -4.23 -11.68
N LEU A 76 5.70 -3.90 -11.47
CA LEU A 76 6.50 -3.19 -12.48
C LEU A 76 6.52 -3.94 -13.81
N GLY A 77 6.24 -3.20 -14.89
CA GLY A 77 6.18 -3.73 -16.25
C GLY A 77 4.81 -4.27 -16.67
N ASN A 78 3.79 -4.31 -15.79
CA ASN A 78 2.43 -4.63 -16.19
C ASN A 78 1.89 -3.54 -17.13
N GLU A 79 1.28 -3.95 -18.24
CA GLU A 79 0.73 -3.09 -19.30
C GLU A 79 -0.80 -3.22 -19.37
N GLY A 80 -1.49 -2.13 -19.80
CA GLY A 80 -2.94 -2.10 -20.06
C GLY A 80 -3.82 -2.16 -18.82
N GLY A 81 -3.29 -2.46 -17.65
CA GLY A 81 -3.96 -2.39 -16.35
C GLY A 81 -5.19 -3.28 -16.18
N GLU A 82 -5.42 -4.29 -17.04
CA GLU A 82 -6.65 -5.10 -17.05
C GLU A 82 -6.96 -5.73 -15.70
N ILE A 83 -5.96 -6.23 -14.99
CA ILE A 83 -6.13 -6.84 -13.67
C ILE A 83 -6.63 -5.83 -12.62
N TYR A 84 -6.32 -4.54 -12.76
CA TYR A 84 -6.70 -3.48 -11.82
C TYR A 84 -8.10 -2.96 -12.12
N TRP A 85 -8.37 -2.51 -13.36
CA TRP A 85 -9.66 -1.92 -13.68
C TRP A 85 -10.79 -2.96 -13.68
N ARG A 86 -10.54 -4.25 -14.04
CA ARG A 86 -11.52 -5.34 -13.86
C ARG A 86 -11.79 -5.65 -12.38
N TRP A 87 -10.74 -5.69 -11.54
CA TRP A 87 -10.92 -5.85 -10.10
C TRP A 87 -11.78 -4.73 -9.50
N TYR A 88 -11.62 -3.50 -9.99
CA TYR A 88 -12.41 -2.37 -9.53
C TYR A 88 -13.88 -2.49 -9.92
N GLY A 89 -14.20 -3.11 -11.06
CA GLY A 89 -15.54 -3.35 -11.59
C GLY A 89 -15.81 -2.72 -12.95
N PHE A 90 -14.77 -2.30 -13.69
CA PHE A 90 -14.92 -1.81 -15.05
C PHE A 90 -14.87 -2.95 -16.07
N ASP A 91 -15.69 -2.85 -17.14
CA ASP A 91 -15.76 -3.85 -18.21
C ASP A 91 -14.82 -3.56 -19.39
N SER A 92 -14.27 -2.37 -19.45
CA SER A 92 -13.35 -1.91 -20.52
C SER A 92 -12.22 -1.10 -19.94
N HIS A 93 -11.17 -0.89 -20.75
CA HIS A 93 -10.02 -0.06 -20.39
C HIS A 93 -10.44 1.36 -19.97
N VAL A 94 -9.93 1.82 -18.85
CA VAL A 94 -10.08 3.15 -18.26
C VAL A 94 -8.74 3.62 -17.74
N ASP A 95 -8.61 4.89 -17.35
CA ASP A 95 -7.46 5.37 -16.62
C ASP A 95 -7.34 4.63 -15.28
N TRP A 96 -6.18 4.03 -15.01
CA TRP A 96 -6.03 3.10 -13.90
C TRP A 96 -4.95 3.47 -12.88
N CYS A 97 -4.42 4.70 -12.87
CA CYS A 97 -3.45 5.13 -11.86
C CYS A 97 -4.01 5.06 -10.43
N ALA A 98 -5.20 5.64 -10.19
CA ALA A 98 -5.89 5.61 -8.91
C ALA A 98 -6.38 4.20 -8.54
N ILE A 99 -6.83 3.45 -9.54
CA ILE A 99 -7.28 2.06 -9.39
C ILE A 99 -6.09 1.16 -9.01
N PHE A 100 -4.91 1.38 -9.58
CA PHE A 100 -3.68 0.68 -9.22
C PHE A 100 -3.33 0.85 -7.74
N VAL A 101 -3.34 2.10 -7.24
CA VAL A 101 -3.10 2.40 -5.83
C VAL A 101 -4.13 1.69 -4.94
N SER A 102 -5.42 1.75 -5.32
CA SER A 102 -6.49 1.06 -4.60
C SER A 102 -6.32 -0.45 -4.59
N TRP A 103 -5.90 -1.04 -5.71
CA TRP A 103 -5.62 -2.47 -5.82
C TRP A 103 -4.44 -2.88 -4.93
N CYS A 104 -3.33 -2.14 -4.96
CA CYS A 104 -2.19 -2.40 -4.07
C CYS A 104 -2.59 -2.31 -2.59
N ALA A 105 -3.42 -1.32 -2.22
CA ALA A 105 -3.94 -1.17 -0.87
C ALA A 105 -4.84 -2.34 -0.44
N ASP A 106 -5.66 -2.88 -1.35
CA ASP A 106 -6.48 -4.08 -1.12
C ASP A 106 -5.60 -5.29 -0.84
N GLN A 107 -4.60 -5.54 -1.71
CA GLN A 107 -3.67 -6.66 -1.56
C GLN A 107 -2.84 -6.57 -0.26
N ALA A 108 -2.59 -5.35 0.23
CA ALA A 108 -1.93 -5.10 1.51
C ALA A 108 -2.88 -5.18 2.73
N GLY A 109 -4.18 -5.46 2.54
CA GLY A 109 -5.20 -5.48 3.59
C GLY A 109 -5.53 -4.09 4.18
N MET A 110 -5.11 -3.01 3.51
CA MET A 110 -5.25 -1.63 4.01
C MET A 110 -6.63 -1.05 3.77
N LEU A 111 -7.42 -1.60 2.83
CA LEU A 111 -8.83 -1.23 2.64
C LEU A 111 -9.69 -1.77 3.79
N GLU A 112 -9.47 -3.03 4.23
CA GLU A 112 -10.23 -3.65 5.33
C GLU A 112 -10.01 -2.90 6.66
N THR A 113 -8.83 -2.32 6.85
CA THR A 113 -8.47 -1.57 8.07
C THR A 113 -8.81 -0.09 8.01
N ASP A 114 -9.41 0.41 6.90
CA ASP A 114 -9.65 1.83 6.63
C ASP A 114 -8.35 2.67 6.76
N SER A 115 -7.22 2.06 6.44
CA SER A 115 -5.92 2.73 6.43
C SER A 115 -5.70 3.54 5.15
N LEU A 116 -6.14 3.00 4.01
CA LEU A 116 -6.21 3.66 2.71
C LEU A 116 -7.62 3.54 2.10
N PRO A 117 -8.04 4.48 1.24
CA PRO A 117 -9.34 4.43 0.56
C PRO A 117 -9.32 3.55 -0.69
N LYS A 118 -10.49 3.06 -1.11
CA LYS A 118 -10.73 2.56 -2.46
C LYS A 118 -11.26 3.71 -3.32
N TYR A 119 -10.55 4.09 -4.39
CA TYR A 119 -10.93 5.19 -5.29
C TYR A 119 -10.45 4.93 -6.72
N ALA A 120 -11.17 5.49 -7.70
CA ALA A 120 -10.83 5.45 -9.12
C ALA A 120 -10.50 6.85 -9.69
N VAL A 121 -10.80 7.91 -8.93
CA VAL A 121 -10.53 9.31 -9.29
C VAL A 121 -9.58 9.90 -8.27
N CYS A 122 -8.48 10.51 -8.71
CA CYS A 122 -7.42 11.01 -7.82
C CYS A 122 -7.93 11.97 -6.75
N ASP A 123 -8.81 12.90 -7.12
CA ASP A 123 -9.41 13.85 -6.18
C ASP A 123 -10.27 13.20 -5.09
N GLU A 124 -10.86 12.04 -5.33
CA GLU A 124 -11.58 11.31 -4.28
C GLU A 124 -10.60 10.80 -3.21
N GLY A 125 -9.44 10.32 -3.63
CA GLY A 125 -8.35 9.96 -2.73
C GLY A 125 -7.89 11.16 -1.91
N ILE A 126 -7.61 12.30 -2.54
CA ILE A 126 -7.20 13.54 -1.87
C ILE A 126 -8.23 13.97 -0.83
N ARG A 127 -9.52 14.04 -1.21
CA ARG A 127 -10.61 14.41 -0.30
C ARG A 127 -10.69 13.48 0.91
N TRP A 128 -10.47 12.18 0.70
CA TRP A 128 -10.45 11.21 1.80
C TRP A 128 -9.30 11.47 2.76
N PHE A 129 -8.07 11.69 2.27
CA PHE A 129 -6.91 11.98 3.11
C PHE A 129 -7.09 13.28 3.89
N ILE A 130 -7.60 14.34 3.25
CA ILE A 130 -7.91 15.61 3.92
C ILE A 130 -8.93 15.39 5.04
N LYS A 131 -10.05 14.71 4.76
CA LYS A 131 -11.10 14.40 5.74
C LYS A 131 -10.58 13.60 6.94
N LYS A 132 -9.64 12.70 6.71
CA LYS A 132 -9.01 11.88 7.78
C LYS A 132 -7.90 12.62 8.52
N GLY A 133 -7.50 13.83 8.09
CA GLY A 133 -6.34 14.56 8.63
C GLY A 133 -5.02 13.83 8.38
N LYS A 134 -4.91 13.19 7.21
CA LYS A 134 -3.79 12.37 6.74
C LYS A 134 -3.15 12.94 5.46
N TRP A 135 -3.42 14.20 5.13
CA TRP A 135 -2.88 14.91 3.97
C TRP A 135 -1.68 15.76 4.35
N TYR A 136 -0.63 15.73 3.54
CA TYR A 136 0.62 16.47 3.73
C TYR A 136 0.97 17.27 2.46
N ASN A 137 1.58 18.45 2.65
CA ASN A 137 1.98 19.29 1.52
C ASN A 137 3.23 18.75 0.80
N ARG A 138 3.47 19.21 -0.43
CA ARG A 138 4.57 18.76 -1.30
C ARG A 138 6.00 19.04 -0.80
N LYS A 139 6.18 19.83 0.24
CA LYS A 139 7.51 20.24 0.74
C LYS A 139 8.08 19.29 1.81
N ILE A 140 7.30 18.32 2.25
CA ILE A 140 7.80 17.32 3.20
C ILE A 140 8.72 16.32 2.49
N GLU A 141 9.61 15.70 3.23
CA GLU A 141 10.29 14.48 2.83
C GLU A 141 9.32 13.31 2.99
N PRO A 142 8.82 12.72 1.87
CA PRO A 142 7.85 11.64 1.99
C PRO A 142 8.51 10.35 2.45
N LYS A 143 7.72 9.51 3.10
CA LYS A 143 8.13 8.17 3.52
C LYS A 143 7.65 7.12 2.51
N PRO A 144 8.33 5.96 2.42
CA PRO A 144 7.83 4.81 1.68
C PRO A 144 6.38 4.48 2.08
N GLY A 145 5.56 4.07 1.11
CA GLY A 145 4.14 3.76 1.33
C GLY A 145 3.20 4.97 1.32
N MET A 146 3.70 6.21 1.35
CA MET A 146 2.84 7.38 1.11
C MET A 146 2.32 7.39 -0.32
N ILE A 147 1.11 7.90 -0.49
CA ILE A 147 0.48 8.08 -1.79
C ILE A 147 0.75 9.49 -2.28
N ILE A 148 1.39 9.63 -3.42
CA ILE A 148 1.71 10.92 -4.06
C ILE A 148 0.63 11.27 -5.09
N PHE A 149 0.29 12.56 -5.19
CA PHE A 149 -0.70 13.09 -6.13
C PHE A 149 -0.09 14.23 -6.94
N PHE A 150 -0.41 14.25 -8.23
CA PHE A 150 0.14 15.17 -9.21
C PHE A 150 -0.95 16.02 -9.87
N ASP A 151 -0.58 17.26 -10.16
CA ASP A 151 -1.31 18.24 -10.95
C ASP A 151 -0.30 18.80 -11.96
N TRP A 152 -0.45 18.41 -13.23
CA TRP A 152 0.55 18.69 -14.26
C TRP A 152 0.37 20.07 -14.89
N ASP A 153 -0.86 20.60 -14.91
CA ASP A 153 -1.21 21.85 -15.54
C ASP A 153 -1.53 23.00 -14.57
N ASP A 154 -1.42 22.71 -13.24
CA ASP A 154 -1.59 23.66 -12.14
C ASP A 154 -3.02 24.26 -12.08
N ASP A 155 -4.02 23.45 -12.45
CA ASP A 155 -5.45 23.83 -12.41
C ASP A 155 -6.14 23.51 -11.08
N GLY A 156 -5.46 22.80 -10.19
CA GLY A 156 -5.93 22.40 -8.87
C GLY A 156 -6.70 21.08 -8.86
N VAL A 157 -6.73 20.35 -9.98
CA VAL A 157 -7.29 19.01 -10.11
C VAL A 157 -6.12 18.01 -10.26
N SER A 158 -6.24 16.83 -9.68
CA SER A 158 -5.19 15.82 -9.80
C SER A 158 -5.45 14.88 -10.96
N GLU A 159 -4.52 14.84 -11.93
CA GLU A 159 -4.59 13.91 -13.07
C GLU A 159 -3.91 12.58 -12.77
N HIS A 160 -3.02 12.50 -11.77
CA HIS A 160 -2.21 11.31 -11.57
C HIS A 160 -1.88 11.03 -10.10
N THR A 161 -1.59 9.76 -9.80
CA THR A 161 -1.20 9.32 -8.46
C THR A 161 -0.28 8.10 -8.55
N GLY A 162 0.51 7.89 -7.49
CA GLY A 162 1.40 6.75 -7.36
C GLY A 162 1.71 6.44 -5.89
N ILE A 163 2.57 5.45 -5.69
CA ILE A 163 3.04 5.01 -4.38
C ILE A 163 4.50 5.42 -4.25
N VAL A 164 4.85 6.11 -3.17
CA VAL A 164 6.24 6.44 -2.85
C VAL A 164 6.98 5.15 -2.50
N GLU A 165 8.01 4.84 -3.27
CA GLU A 165 8.88 3.69 -3.05
C GLU A 165 9.98 4.02 -2.04
N LYS A 166 10.64 5.17 -2.22
CA LYS A 166 11.67 5.70 -1.32
C LYS A 166 11.90 7.18 -1.53
N TYR A 167 12.53 7.82 -0.55
CA TYR A 167 13.12 9.15 -0.66
C TYR A 167 14.63 9.02 -0.41
N GLU A 168 15.44 9.61 -1.28
CA GLU A 168 16.89 9.54 -1.20
C GLU A 168 17.50 10.76 -1.90
N ASP A 169 18.42 11.47 -1.25
CA ASP A 169 19.18 12.60 -1.80
C ASP A 169 18.32 13.68 -2.50
N GLY A 170 17.17 14.03 -1.91
CA GLY A 170 16.26 15.04 -2.46
C GLY A 170 15.37 14.53 -3.58
N LEU A 171 15.45 13.26 -3.94
CA LEU A 171 14.63 12.61 -4.95
C LEU A 171 13.61 11.65 -4.33
N ILE A 172 12.41 11.71 -4.86
CA ILE A 172 11.28 10.85 -4.51
C ILE A 172 11.14 9.82 -5.62
N TYR A 173 11.35 8.56 -5.29
CA TYR A 173 11.11 7.45 -6.22
C TYR A 173 9.70 6.93 -6.01
N THR A 174 8.98 6.73 -7.11
CA THR A 174 7.58 6.31 -7.10
C THR A 174 7.38 5.06 -7.96
N ILE A 175 6.32 4.32 -7.67
CA ILE A 175 5.77 3.29 -8.55
C ILE A 175 4.38 3.74 -8.94
N GLU A 176 4.15 3.86 -10.24
CA GLU A 176 2.97 4.48 -10.83
C GLU A 176 2.30 3.54 -11.82
N GLY A 177 1.02 3.29 -11.60
CA GLY A 177 0.16 2.65 -12.60
C GLY A 177 -0.26 3.64 -13.68
N ASN A 178 -0.59 3.14 -14.86
CA ASN A 178 -1.04 3.96 -16.00
C ASN A 178 -0.06 5.05 -16.47
N SER A 179 1.22 4.90 -16.15
CA SER A 179 2.26 5.80 -16.69
C SER A 179 2.58 5.41 -18.12
N HIS A 180 1.89 6.02 -19.10
CA HIS A 180 1.86 5.60 -20.51
C HIS A 180 1.35 4.15 -20.65
N ASP A 181 0.27 3.86 -19.99
CA ASP A 181 -0.41 2.54 -19.95
C ASP A 181 0.45 1.38 -19.37
N VAL A 182 1.49 1.71 -18.59
CA VAL A 182 2.39 0.72 -17.97
C VAL A 182 2.60 1.06 -16.49
N CYS A 183 2.79 0.04 -15.65
CA CYS A 183 3.28 0.22 -14.28
C CYS A 183 4.78 0.49 -14.30
N ARG A 184 5.20 1.70 -13.89
CA ARG A 184 6.60 2.17 -14.02
C ARG A 184 7.14 2.77 -12.72
N ARG A 185 8.46 2.67 -12.57
CA ARG A 185 9.20 3.48 -11.61
C ARG A 185 9.49 4.85 -12.20
N LYS A 186 9.23 5.91 -11.41
CA LYS A 186 9.52 7.30 -11.76
C LYS A 186 10.31 7.96 -10.63
N TRP A 187 10.76 9.18 -10.84
CA TRP A 187 11.39 9.98 -9.80
C TRP A 187 11.12 11.48 -10.01
N TYR A 188 11.05 12.22 -8.91
CA TYR A 188 10.75 13.65 -8.85
C TYR A 188 11.60 14.32 -7.79
N ALA A 189 11.88 15.61 -7.94
CA ALA A 189 12.51 16.38 -6.87
C ALA A 189 11.49 16.68 -5.76
N VAL A 190 11.92 16.70 -4.50
CA VAL A 190 11.06 17.14 -3.40
C VAL A 190 10.62 18.59 -3.62
N GLY A 191 9.32 18.87 -3.45
CA GLY A 191 8.74 20.19 -3.66
C GLY A 191 8.53 20.58 -5.11
N ASP A 192 8.70 19.65 -6.07
CA ASP A 192 8.37 19.87 -7.49
C ASP A 192 6.95 20.44 -7.61
N LYS A 193 6.77 21.37 -8.55
CA LYS A 193 5.50 22.09 -8.70
C LYS A 193 4.35 21.19 -9.11
N CYS A 194 4.64 20.16 -9.90
CA CYS A 194 3.63 19.18 -10.30
C CYS A 194 3.11 18.30 -9.16
N ILE A 195 3.77 18.29 -8.00
CA ILE A 195 3.31 17.52 -6.83
C ILE A 195 2.30 18.36 -6.05
N MET A 196 1.06 17.90 -5.90
CA MET A 196 0.06 18.52 -5.02
C MET A 196 0.35 18.24 -3.56
N GLY A 197 0.70 17.01 -3.24
CA GLY A 197 0.97 16.57 -1.87
C GLY A 197 0.91 15.06 -1.72
N TYR A 198 0.80 14.62 -0.45
CA TYR A 198 0.86 13.22 -0.10
C TYR A 198 -0.25 12.81 0.85
N GLY A 199 -0.82 11.62 0.61
CA GLY A 199 -1.64 10.90 1.58
C GLY A 199 -0.81 9.90 2.36
N CYS A 200 -1.07 9.75 3.68
CA CYS A 200 -0.37 8.78 4.52
C CYS A 200 -1.36 7.82 5.17
N ALA A 201 -1.07 6.51 5.18
CA ALA A 201 -1.91 5.52 5.86
C ALA A 201 -1.95 5.73 7.37
N ILE A 202 -0.83 6.09 7.98
CA ILE A 202 -0.67 6.33 9.42
C ILE A 202 -0.65 7.84 9.67
N LYS A 203 -1.38 8.32 10.71
CA LYS A 203 -1.18 9.68 11.20
C LYS A 203 0.23 9.80 11.77
N THR A 204 1.15 10.36 11.02
CA THR A 204 2.43 10.79 11.60
C THR A 204 2.14 12.03 12.44
N LYS A 205 2.57 12.03 13.72
CA LYS A 205 2.63 13.27 14.48
C LYS A 205 3.50 14.24 13.67
N PRO A 206 3.07 15.48 13.44
CA PRO A 206 3.97 16.47 12.86
C PRO A 206 5.22 16.49 13.74
N ASN A 207 6.37 16.10 13.19
CA ASN A 207 7.64 16.38 13.83
C ASN A 207 7.67 17.91 13.90
N ASN A 208 7.72 18.45 15.13
CA ASN A 208 7.88 19.89 15.34
C ASN A 208 9.10 20.33 14.53
N LEU A 209 8.85 21.07 13.46
CA LEU A 209 9.83 21.93 12.82
C LEU A 209 9.97 23.20 13.62
#